data_cc6a07c6e51972ee7220c9b359366c26
#
_entry.id   cc6a07c6e51972ee7220c9b359366c26
#
_cell.length_a   1.000
_cell.length_b   1.000
_cell.length_c   1.000
_cell.angle_alpha   90.00
_cell.angle_beta   90.00
_cell.angle_gamma   90.00
#
_symmetry.space_group_name_H-M   'P 1'
#
loop_
_entity.id
_entity.type
_entity.pdbx_description
1 polymer ?
#
loop_
_entity_poly.entity_id
_entity_poly.type
_entity_poly.pdbx_seq_one_letter_code
_entity_poly.pdbx_strand_id
1 'polypeptide(L)'
;MSDANLVKIKEKISAQHGGDERQLEVIFSDSPRLIVEAPAGYGKTTTMISRIAYLFASGQIPNPKRILGLTFSVNAALKVKREVAGKLPSLLGLQNSPVSIGEKVTITNYHGFCKGILKKYGYLIADALRKDVNLFRAVGDSDIENQTNLTTTLTSAELQSLKAVETDVKEARVPDAQTIHAYNDIVIKKLLPLDYITHNAIILFVLEIFTNHTEVKKFYQSYYPLIVVDEFQDTNCIAWKLLESVISEQTQLLFLGDSLQRIYGFIGALPDIMSKVVDEYGMTKVELSKNYRFQNNPDMLKLDKNIRANAASCFTPTIAADDVAKLPAFWGTTQQDEAEQVVAKVQDLLAEENVKIAILFRNRSKNAEIVEAELARNGIQYFYGMFTDEDSDYVEFHNKCQEMFIRRFGKSKAINKKALAAFSDSVRTAYAASTGKTVDSLLKLLDALVEKVSIDYADLVPEDKYTLLLDIFENRQLKQAMEYVDSRVILSTVHGAKGLEWDYVVVCDVEQWVFTFICRDCPSKSTQGGARCRLPQNIPTQMVEPLLDDLCVFYVALTRAKKQVFISASGERYNARGRQFTGGKICCFALVNGVRLINAAPNKSGD
;
A
#
# COMPACT_ATOMS: atom_id res chain seq x y z
N MET A 1 -4.31 34.40 11.18
CA MET A 1 -3.87 35.22 9.98
C MET A 1 -4.93 36.29 9.76
N SER A 2 -4.61 37.39 9.03
CA SER A 2 -5.65 38.38 8.68
C SER A 2 -6.57 37.83 7.58
N ASP A 3 -7.82 38.33 7.54
CA ASP A 3 -8.81 37.90 6.52
C ASP A 3 -8.30 38.09 5.08
N ALA A 4 -7.52 39.16 4.83
CA ALA A 4 -6.91 39.41 3.54
C ALA A 4 -5.89 38.31 3.12
N ASN A 5 -5.17 37.71 4.07
CA ASN A 5 -4.28 36.58 3.80
C ASN A 5 -5.06 35.31 3.50
N LEU A 6 -6.16 35.07 4.18
CA LEU A 6 -7.02 33.91 3.93
C LEU A 6 -7.62 33.94 2.52
N VAL A 7 -8.06 35.13 2.06
CA VAL A 7 -8.57 35.32 0.68
C VAL A 7 -7.48 34.97 -0.34
N LYS A 8 -6.27 35.49 -0.20
CA LYS A 8 -5.14 35.18 -1.10
C LYS A 8 -4.81 33.69 -1.13
N ILE A 9 -4.87 33.00 0.01
CA ILE A 9 -4.61 31.56 0.09
C ILE A 9 -5.72 30.79 -0.63
N LYS A 10 -7.00 31.17 -0.46
CA LYS A 10 -8.12 30.57 -1.19
C LYS A 10 -7.95 30.73 -2.70
N GLU A 11 -7.61 31.92 -3.18
CA GLU A 11 -7.36 32.18 -4.60
C GLU A 11 -6.22 31.32 -5.15
N LYS A 12 -5.12 31.22 -4.41
CA LYS A 12 -3.97 30.40 -4.79
C LYS A 12 -4.31 28.90 -4.85
N ILE A 13 -5.05 28.40 -3.87
CA ILE A 13 -5.53 27.01 -3.87
C ILE A 13 -6.46 26.79 -5.06
N SER A 14 -7.43 27.67 -5.30
CA SER A 14 -8.37 27.55 -6.41
C SER A 14 -7.66 27.53 -7.77
N ALA A 15 -6.66 28.37 -7.95
CA ALA A 15 -5.83 28.39 -9.16
C ALA A 15 -5.03 27.08 -9.34
N GLN A 16 -4.44 26.55 -8.25
CA GLN A 16 -3.69 25.27 -8.28
C GLN A 16 -4.55 24.09 -8.69
N HIS A 17 -5.83 24.07 -8.30
CA HIS A 17 -6.76 23.00 -8.62
C HIS A 17 -7.52 23.20 -9.94
N GLY A 18 -7.22 24.30 -10.68
CA GLY A 18 -7.78 24.54 -12.02
C GLY A 18 -9.30 24.52 -12.09
N GLY A 19 -9.98 24.91 -11.01
CA GLY A 19 -11.43 24.93 -10.91
C GLY A 19 -12.11 23.57 -10.75
N ASP A 20 -11.37 22.50 -10.36
CA ASP A 20 -11.99 21.20 -10.05
C ASP A 20 -12.94 21.33 -8.84
N GLU A 21 -14.23 21.41 -9.13
CA GLU A 21 -15.28 21.66 -8.14
C GLU A 21 -15.27 20.63 -7.00
N ARG A 22 -15.03 19.34 -7.31
CA ARG A 22 -15.02 18.29 -6.31
C ARG A 22 -13.83 18.38 -5.36
N GLN A 23 -12.65 18.71 -5.89
CA GLN A 23 -11.49 18.96 -5.05
C GLN A 23 -11.71 20.22 -4.18
N LEU A 24 -12.24 21.30 -4.75
CA LEU A 24 -12.53 22.54 -4.02
C LEU A 24 -13.63 22.35 -2.97
N GLU A 25 -14.65 21.51 -3.25
CA GLU A 25 -15.66 21.10 -2.26
C GLU A 25 -15.01 20.46 -1.03
N VAL A 26 -14.08 19.52 -1.20
CA VAL A 26 -13.33 18.93 -0.09
C VAL A 26 -12.50 19.98 0.64
N ILE A 27 -11.78 20.82 -0.09
CA ILE A 27 -10.81 21.76 0.48
C ILE A 27 -11.48 22.85 1.30
N PHE A 28 -12.61 23.39 0.83
CA PHE A 28 -13.31 24.52 1.47
C PHE A 28 -14.55 24.10 2.25
N SER A 29 -14.84 22.81 2.39
CA SER A 29 -15.99 22.32 3.14
C SER A 29 -16.02 22.86 4.57
N ASP A 30 -17.21 23.21 5.05
CA ASP A 30 -17.46 23.54 6.45
C ASP A 30 -17.72 22.30 7.31
N SER A 31 -17.90 21.12 6.69
CA SER A 31 -18.09 19.88 7.43
C SER A 31 -16.83 19.53 8.22
N PRO A 32 -16.94 19.29 9.53
CA PRO A 32 -15.82 18.86 10.36
C PRO A 32 -15.40 17.42 10.12
N ARG A 33 -16.23 16.61 9.46
CA ARG A 33 -16.00 15.17 9.24
C ARG A 33 -16.22 14.82 7.78
N LEU A 34 -15.13 14.61 7.05
CA LEU A 34 -15.13 14.32 5.64
C LEU A 34 -14.55 12.94 5.36
N ILE A 35 -15.20 12.19 4.49
CA ILE A 35 -14.62 11.02 3.85
C ILE A 35 -14.59 11.23 2.33
N VAL A 36 -13.43 11.02 1.75
CA VAL A 36 -13.16 11.32 0.34
C VAL A 36 -12.86 10.02 -0.41
N GLU A 37 -13.77 9.63 -1.28
CA GLU A 37 -13.51 8.57 -2.25
C GLU A 37 -12.65 9.15 -3.37
N ALA A 38 -11.40 8.76 -3.43
CA ALA A 38 -10.40 9.33 -4.32
C ALA A 38 -9.63 8.24 -5.08
N PRO A 39 -10.09 7.87 -6.26
CA PRO A 39 -9.43 6.86 -7.09
C PRO A 39 -7.99 7.19 -7.44
N ALA A 40 -7.26 6.18 -7.97
CA ALA A 40 -5.90 6.36 -8.44
C ALA A 40 -5.82 7.45 -9.53
N GLY A 41 -4.96 8.46 -9.32
CA GLY A 41 -4.79 9.55 -10.28
C GLY A 41 -5.78 10.71 -10.15
N TYR A 42 -6.67 10.71 -9.15
CA TYR A 42 -7.68 11.77 -8.94
C TYR A 42 -7.19 12.93 -8.07
N GLY A 43 -5.90 12.98 -7.75
CA GLY A 43 -5.33 14.11 -7.01
C GLY A 43 -5.54 14.07 -5.49
N LYS A 44 -5.78 12.87 -4.91
CA LYS A 44 -6.00 12.63 -3.46
C LYS A 44 -5.02 13.42 -2.57
N THR A 45 -3.73 13.21 -2.72
CA THR A 45 -2.70 13.82 -1.87
C THR A 45 -2.65 15.36 -2.02
N THR A 46 -2.82 15.87 -3.25
CA THR A 46 -2.84 17.31 -3.49
C THR A 46 -4.05 17.97 -2.82
N THR A 47 -5.24 17.37 -2.92
CA THR A 47 -6.46 17.82 -2.24
C THR A 47 -6.30 17.83 -0.72
N MET A 48 -5.73 16.76 -0.15
CA MET A 48 -5.43 16.64 1.28
C MET A 48 -4.50 17.78 1.76
N ILE A 49 -3.40 18.05 1.05
CA ILE A 49 -2.44 19.09 1.44
C ILE A 49 -3.09 20.47 1.37
N SER A 50 -3.89 20.74 0.34
CA SER A 50 -4.61 22.01 0.20
C SER A 50 -5.67 22.20 1.30
N ARG A 51 -6.37 21.14 1.71
CA ARG A 51 -7.29 21.17 2.87
C ARG A 51 -6.53 21.51 4.16
N ILE A 52 -5.40 20.85 4.41
CA ILE A 52 -4.53 21.14 5.55
C ILE A 52 -4.10 22.62 5.53
N ALA A 53 -3.66 23.13 4.37
CA ALA A 53 -3.27 24.54 4.23
C ALA A 53 -4.40 25.50 4.55
N TYR A 54 -5.60 25.22 4.05
CA TYR A 54 -6.79 26.03 4.32
C TYR A 54 -7.16 26.05 5.81
N LEU A 55 -7.16 24.89 6.49
CA LEU A 55 -7.47 24.80 7.92
C LEU A 55 -6.43 25.51 8.80
N PHE A 56 -5.15 25.51 8.39
CA PHE A 56 -4.14 26.34 9.05
C PHE A 56 -4.38 27.83 8.85
N ALA A 57 -4.64 28.23 7.61
CA ALA A 57 -4.85 29.64 7.26
C ALA A 57 -6.07 30.23 7.99
N SER A 58 -7.13 29.45 8.14
CA SER A 58 -8.36 29.81 8.84
C SER A 58 -8.23 29.81 10.38
N GLY A 59 -7.06 29.42 10.93
CA GLY A 59 -6.81 29.42 12.37
C GLY A 59 -7.46 28.28 13.14
N GLN A 60 -7.95 27.25 12.46
CA GLN A 60 -8.63 26.12 13.10
C GLN A 60 -7.66 25.17 13.84
N ILE A 61 -6.35 25.35 13.65
CA ILE A 61 -5.30 24.57 14.34
C ILE A 61 -4.49 25.52 15.25
N PRO A 62 -4.95 25.78 16.48
CA PRO A 62 -4.28 26.70 17.39
C PRO A 62 -2.98 26.10 17.96
N ASN A 63 -2.01 26.97 18.32
CA ASN A 63 -0.82 26.54 19.05
C ASN A 63 -1.18 26.09 20.48
N PRO A 64 -0.53 25.07 21.03
CA PRO A 64 0.55 24.22 20.47
C PRO A 64 0.03 22.95 19.78
N LYS A 65 -1.25 22.89 19.43
CA LYS A 65 -1.88 21.73 18.83
C LYS A 65 -1.32 21.39 17.46
N ARG A 66 -1.45 20.12 17.06
CA ARG A 66 -0.92 19.58 15.80
C ARG A 66 -2.00 18.84 15.01
N ILE A 67 -1.75 18.65 13.72
CA ILE A 67 -2.48 17.72 12.87
C ILE A 67 -1.83 16.35 12.99
N LEU A 68 -2.63 15.29 13.12
CA LEU A 68 -2.17 13.91 12.99
C LEU A 68 -2.51 13.40 11.59
N GLY A 69 -1.49 13.11 10.79
CA GLY A 69 -1.61 12.42 9.50
C GLY A 69 -1.19 10.97 9.65
N LEU A 70 -2.11 10.05 9.41
CA LEU A 70 -1.87 8.61 9.46
C LEU A 70 -1.94 8.02 8.05
N THR A 71 -1.07 7.07 7.77
CA THR A 71 -1.07 6.28 6.54
C THR A 71 -0.89 4.80 6.88
N PHE A 72 -1.26 3.94 5.95
CA PHE A 72 -1.06 2.51 6.14
C PHE A 72 0.41 2.11 6.12
N SER A 73 1.19 2.65 5.18
CA SER A 73 2.59 2.27 4.99
C SER A 73 3.57 3.39 5.32
N VAL A 74 4.78 3.00 5.71
CA VAL A 74 5.90 3.92 5.99
C VAL A 74 6.23 4.79 4.77
N ASN A 75 6.28 4.17 3.59
CA ASN A 75 6.61 4.88 2.35
C ASN A 75 5.51 5.89 1.97
N ALA A 76 4.23 5.55 2.18
CA ALA A 76 3.14 6.51 2.01
C ALA A 76 3.28 7.69 2.98
N ALA A 77 3.59 7.43 4.26
CA ALA A 77 3.83 8.48 5.25
C ALA A 77 4.96 9.42 4.82
N LEU A 78 6.05 8.88 4.27
CA LEU A 78 7.17 9.70 3.80
C LEU A 78 6.83 10.52 2.57
N LYS A 79 6.16 9.92 1.59
CA LYS A 79 5.71 10.63 0.40
C LYS A 79 4.83 11.82 0.80
N VAL A 80 3.87 11.59 1.69
CA VAL A 80 3.01 12.65 2.23
C VAL A 80 3.82 13.69 3.01
N LYS A 81 4.75 13.26 3.88
CA LYS A 81 5.61 14.15 4.67
C LYS A 81 6.44 15.07 3.76
N ARG A 82 7.04 14.51 2.69
CA ARG A 82 7.81 15.27 1.70
C ARG A 82 6.93 16.26 0.93
N GLU A 83 5.78 15.82 0.46
CA GLU A 83 4.85 16.70 -0.27
C GLU A 83 4.32 17.82 0.63
N VAL A 84 4.00 17.53 1.88
CA VAL A 84 3.58 18.54 2.86
C VAL A 84 4.73 19.54 3.11
N ALA A 85 5.95 19.06 3.34
CA ALA A 85 7.11 19.92 3.56
C ALA A 85 7.43 20.80 2.36
N GLY A 86 7.24 20.31 1.13
CA GLY A 86 7.51 21.07 -0.10
C GLY A 86 6.38 22.04 -0.47
N LYS A 87 5.12 21.63 -0.36
CA LYS A 87 3.97 22.40 -0.88
C LYS A 87 3.34 23.33 0.15
N LEU A 88 3.24 22.90 1.42
CA LEU A 88 2.51 23.64 2.45
C LEU A 88 3.13 25.03 2.76
N PRO A 89 4.48 25.20 2.89
CA PRO A 89 5.08 26.54 3.07
C PRO A 89 4.74 27.50 1.92
N SER A 90 4.82 26.98 0.70
CA SER A 90 4.48 27.77 -0.48
C SER A 90 3.03 28.23 -0.46
N LEU A 91 2.08 27.32 -0.18
CA LEU A 91 0.65 27.65 -0.10
C LEU A 91 0.35 28.72 0.96
N LEU A 92 0.99 28.62 2.12
CA LEU A 92 0.77 29.51 3.26
C LEU A 92 1.56 30.83 3.16
N GLY A 93 2.43 31.02 2.16
CA GLY A 93 3.31 32.18 2.06
C GLY A 93 4.38 32.24 3.15
N LEU A 94 4.76 31.08 3.73
CA LEU A 94 5.69 30.95 4.85
C LEU A 94 7.11 30.55 4.42
N GLN A 95 7.49 30.75 3.17
CA GLN A 95 8.78 30.31 2.61
C GLN A 95 10.01 30.84 3.36
N ASN A 96 9.86 31.95 4.10
CA ASN A 96 10.92 32.57 4.91
C ASN A 96 10.59 32.57 6.43
N SER A 97 9.63 31.75 6.86
CA SER A 97 9.25 31.70 8.28
C SER A 97 10.15 30.74 9.07
N PRO A 98 10.60 31.12 10.27
CA PRO A 98 11.34 30.22 11.16
C PRO A 98 10.48 29.09 11.73
N VAL A 99 9.17 29.10 11.52
CA VAL A 99 8.27 28.03 11.98
C VAL A 99 8.39 26.83 11.07
N SER A 100 9.03 25.79 11.55
CA SER A 100 9.08 24.50 10.85
C SER A 100 7.67 23.92 10.75
N ILE A 101 7.23 23.63 9.54
CA ILE A 101 5.93 22.97 9.29
C ILE A 101 5.89 21.58 9.94
N GLY A 102 7.05 20.92 10.05
CA GLY A 102 7.19 19.67 10.80
C GLY A 102 6.76 19.77 12.28
N GLU A 103 6.74 20.99 12.83
CA GLU A 103 6.21 21.22 14.19
C GLU A 103 4.68 21.31 14.25
N LYS A 104 4.01 21.39 13.10
CA LYS A 104 2.54 21.54 13.03
C LYS A 104 1.82 20.28 12.57
N VAL A 105 2.50 19.41 11.83
CA VAL A 105 1.92 18.20 11.26
C VAL A 105 2.76 17.00 11.66
N THR A 106 2.15 16.04 12.36
CA THR A 106 2.75 14.75 12.67
C THR A 106 2.26 13.76 11.62
N ILE A 107 3.14 13.32 10.71
CA ILE A 107 2.81 12.34 9.68
C ILE A 107 3.57 11.06 9.98
N THR A 108 2.85 9.95 10.11
CA THR A 108 3.41 8.64 10.46
C THR A 108 2.46 7.51 10.04
N ASN A 109 2.87 6.25 10.18
CA ASN A 109 1.96 5.11 10.14
C ASN A 109 1.41 4.80 11.54
N TYR A 110 0.47 3.86 11.65
CA TYR A 110 -0.14 3.49 12.93
C TYR A 110 0.89 3.00 13.96
N HIS A 111 1.84 2.15 13.54
CA HIS A 111 2.90 1.65 14.42
C HIS A 111 3.84 2.76 14.88
N GLY A 112 4.26 3.64 13.99
CA GLY A 112 5.09 4.80 14.32
C GLY A 112 4.41 5.75 15.32
N PHE A 113 3.10 5.96 15.18
CA PHE A 113 2.30 6.71 16.15
C PHE A 113 2.33 6.03 17.52
N CYS A 114 2.06 4.72 17.58
CA CYS A 114 2.11 3.95 18.81
C CYS A 114 3.50 3.93 19.44
N LYS A 115 4.57 3.73 18.67
CA LYS A 115 5.95 3.80 19.15
C LYS A 115 6.28 5.16 19.76
N GLY A 116 5.76 6.25 19.18
CA GLY A 116 5.88 7.60 19.76
C GLY A 116 5.20 7.73 21.12
N ILE A 117 4.09 7.05 21.35
CA ILE A 117 3.39 6.99 22.64
C ILE A 117 4.13 6.10 23.61
N LEU A 118 4.54 4.90 23.20
CA LEU A 118 5.27 3.95 24.04
C LEU A 118 6.63 4.52 24.51
N LYS A 119 7.31 5.29 23.67
CA LYS A 119 8.54 5.99 24.08
C LYS A 119 8.34 6.92 25.29
N LYS A 120 7.13 7.49 25.46
CA LYS A 120 6.81 8.40 26.56
C LYS A 120 6.15 7.71 27.74
N TYR A 121 5.29 6.75 27.48
CA TYR A 121 4.38 6.15 28.44
C TYR A 121 4.49 4.63 28.55
N GLY A 122 5.40 3.98 27.80
CA GLY A 122 5.56 2.52 27.81
C GLY A 122 5.86 1.95 29.19
N TYR A 123 6.52 2.74 30.08
CA TYR A 123 6.78 2.36 31.47
C TYR A 123 5.50 2.07 32.28
N LEU A 124 4.34 2.56 31.83
CA LEU A 124 3.05 2.25 32.44
C LEU A 124 2.59 0.81 32.16
N ILE A 125 3.14 0.18 31.13
CA ILE A 125 2.88 -1.22 30.76
C ILE A 125 3.91 -2.14 31.40
N ALA A 126 5.20 -1.84 31.21
CA ALA A 126 6.29 -2.66 31.72
C ALA A 126 7.58 -1.85 31.89
N ASP A 127 8.38 -2.16 32.93
CA ASP A 127 9.67 -1.51 33.14
C ASP A 127 10.65 -1.70 31.98
N ALA A 128 10.57 -2.81 31.27
CA ALA A 128 11.35 -3.05 30.06
C ALA A 128 11.15 -1.96 28.98
N LEU A 129 9.95 -1.36 28.92
CA LEU A 129 9.59 -0.29 27.98
C LEU A 129 10.02 1.12 28.44
N ARG A 130 10.83 1.25 29.51
CA ARG A 130 11.64 2.45 29.77
C ARG A 130 12.76 2.62 28.74
N LYS A 131 13.19 1.51 28.16
CA LYS A 131 14.06 1.47 27.00
C LYS A 131 13.30 2.00 25.77
N ASP A 132 14.01 2.68 24.86
CA ASP A 132 13.40 3.12 23.58
C ASP A 132 12.83 1.91 22.82
N VAL A 133 11.53 1.93 22.54
CA VAL A 133 10.83 0.84 21.85
C VAL A 133 11.46 0.51 20.49
N ASN A 134 12.13 1.46 19.85
CA ASN A 134 12.85 1.26 18.59
C ASN A 134 14.14 0.42 18.74
N LEU A 135 14.50 0.02 19.95
CA LEU A 135 15.60 -0.91 20.21
C LEU A 135 15.14 -2.36 20.34
N PHE A 136 13.84 -2.60 20.41
CA PHE A 136 13.26 -3.94 20.34
C PHE A 136 13.13 -4.36 18.86
N ARG A 137 13.31 -5.65 18.63
CA ARG A 137 13.08 -6.25 17.32
C ARG A 137 11.59 -6.56 17.15
N ALA A 138 10.92 -5.86 16.22
CA ALA A 138 9.53 -6.14 15.92
C ALA A 138 9.41 -7.40 15.04
N VAL A 139 8.45 -8.27 15.37
CA VAL A 139 8.18 -9.53 14.66
C VAL A 139 6.67 -9.72 14.45
N GLY A 140 6.27 -10.40 13.37
CA GLY A 140 4.91 -10.87 13.22
C GLY A 140 4.60 -12.02 14.19
N ASP A 141 3.35 -12.15 14.64
CA ASP A 141 2.99 -13.24 15.55
C ASP A 141 3.18 -14.64 14.89
N SER A 142 2.90 -14.76 13.60
CA SER A 142 3.18 -15.99 12.82
C SER A 142 4.67 -16.26 12.59
N ASP A 143 5.52 -15.22 12.63
CA ASP A 143 6.96 -15.36 12.42
C ASP A 143 7.72 -15.84 13.67
N ILE A 144 7.08 -15.82 14.82
CA ILE A 144 7.68 -16.27 16.10
C ILE A 144 8.17 -17.72 15.99
N GLU A 145 7.44 -18.58 15.29
CA GLU A 145 7.83 -19.99 15.08
C GLU A 145 9.16 -20.14 14.31
N ASN A 146 9.49 -19.16 13.49
CA ASN A 146 10.74 -19.15 12.72
C ASN A 146 11.94 -18.61 13.53
N GLN A 147 11.70 -18.16 14.77
CA GLN A 147 12.74 -17.63 15.68
C GLN A 147 13.05 -18.65 16.78
N THR A 148 14.15 -19.39 16.63
CA THR A 148 14.54 -20.47 17.57
C THR A 148 14.59 -20.01 19.03
N ASN A 149 15.09 -18.80 19.29
CA ASN A 149 15.18 -18.24 20.65
C ASN A 149 13.80 -17.97 21.27
N LEU A 150 12.80 -17.64 20.45
CA LEU A 150 11.44 -17.36 20.94
C LEU A 150 10.66 -18.66 21.13
N THR A 151 10.79 -19.61 20.20
CA THR A 151 10.10 -20.91 20.29
C THR A 151 10.54 -21.74 21.49
N THR A 152 11.80 -21.63 21.92
CA THR A 152 12.30 -22.31 23.13
C THR A 152 11.84 -21.67 24.44
N THR A 153 11.36 -20.41 24.39
CA THR A 153 10.91 -19.65 25.57
C THR A 153 9.39 -19.73 25.77
N LEU A 154 8.65 -19.96 24.69
CA LEU A 154 7.20 -20.02 24.70
C LEU A 154 6.70 -21.46 24.82
N THR A 155 5.66 -21.67 25.60
CA THR A 155 4.90 -22.91 25.59
C THR A 155 3.99 -22.97 24.35
N SER A 156 3.56 -24.17 23.96
CA SER A 156 2.61 -24.32 22.84
C SER A 156 1.31 -23.56 23.07
N ALA A 157 0.82 -23.47 24.32
CA ALA A 157 -0.39 -22.72 24.66
C ALA A 157 -0.18 -21.19 24.49
N GLU A 158 0.96 -20.66 24.94
CA GLU A 158 1.31 -19.24 24.76
C GLU A 158 1.43 -18.88 23.28
N LEU A 159 2.09 -19.72 22.50
CA LEU A 159 2.20 -19.53 21.04
C LEU A 159 0.83 -19.55 20.35
N GLN A 160 -0.05 -20.48 20.77
CA GLN A 160 -1.42 -20.54 20.25
C GLN A 160 -2.23 -19.29 20.63
N SER A 161 -2.05 -18.74 21.83
CA SER A 161 -2.70 -17.49 22.25
C SER A 161 -2.24 -16.29 21.42
N LEU A 162 -0.95 -16.20 21.09
CA LEU A 162 -0.45 -15.14 20.20
C LEU A 162 -1.05 -15.26 18.79
N LYS A 163 -1.07 -16.47 18.23
CA LYS A 163 -1.68 -16.73 16.91
C LYS A 163 -3.19 -16.49 16.88
N ALA A 164 -3.88 -16.73 17.98
CA ALA A 164 -5.33 -16.48 18.05
C ALA A 164 -5.65 -14.99 17.85
N VAL A 165 -4.88 -14.09 18.47
CA VAL A 165 -5.03 -12.63 18.29
C VAL A 165 -4.73 -12.22 16.84
N GLU A 166 -3.66 -12.78 16.24
CA GLU A 166 -3.37 -12.53 14.83
C GLU A 166 -4.51 -13.00 13.91
N THR A 167 -5.09 -14.18 14.20
CA THR A 167 -6.22 -14.72 13.46
C THR A 167 -7.44 -13.82 13.59
N ASP A 168 -7.77 -13.37 14.79
CA ASP A 168 -8.88 -12.45 15.02
C ASP A 168 -8.68 -11.15 14.21
N VAL A 169 -7.48 -10.57 14.23
CA VAL A 169 -7.18 -9.37 13.45
C VAL A 169 -7.34 -9.62 11.95
N LYS A 170 -6.83 -10.76 11.43
CA LYS A 170 -6.97 -11.14 10.02
C LYS A 170 -8.42 -11.36 9.60
N GLU A 171 -9.25 -11.84 10.51
CA GLU A 171 -10.69 -12.04 10.29
C GLU A 171 -11.53 -10.81 10.65
N ALA A 172 -10.89 -9.65 10.79
CA ALA A 172 -11.52 -8.37 11.10
C ALA A 172 -12.30 -8.35 12.44
N ARG A 173 -11.94 -9.23 13.38
CA ARG A 173 -12.52 -9.27 14.73
C ARG A 173 -11.60 -8.54 15.71
N VAL A 174 -12.20 -7.67 16.52
CA VAL A 174 -11.47 -7.02 17.62
C VAL A 174 -11.38 -8.01 18.78
N PRO A 175 -10.17 -8.42 19.23
CA PRO A 175 -10.03 -9.27 20.40
C PRO A 175 -10.66 -8.62 21.63
N ASP A 176 -11.28 -9.39 22.52
CA ASP A 176 -11.83 -8.88 23.76
C ASP A 176 -10.72 -8.45 24.76
N ALA A 177 -11.10 -7.68 25.79
CA ALA A 177 -10.16 -7.13 26.76
C ALA A 177 -9.37 -8.22 27.51
N GLN A 178 -9.97 -9.38 27.78
CA GLN A 178 -9.30 -10.48 28.48
C GLN A 178 -8.24 -11.13 27.57
N THR A 179 -8.58 -11.35 26.31
CA THR A 179 -7.67 -11.85 25.28
C THR A 179 -6.50 -10.90 25.07
N ILE A 180 -6.76 -9.57 24.95
CA ILE A 180 -5.72 -8.55 24.84
C ILE A 180 -4.78 -8.58 26.05
N HIS A 181 -5.34 -8.65 27.27
CA HIS A 181 -4.54 -8.67 28.49
C HIS A 181 -3.65 -9.92 28.56
N ALA A 182 -4.20 -11.11 28.27
CA ALA A 182 -3.43 -12.34 28.25
C ALA A 182 -2.30 -12.32 27.19
N TYR A 183 -2.61 -11.78 26.02
CA TYR A 183 -1.63 -11.58 24.95
C TYR A 183 -0.50 -10.65 25.38
N ASN A 184 -0.84 -9.48 25.92
CA ASN A 184 0.12 -8.49 26.40
C ASN A 184 1.01 -9.07 27.49
N ASP A 185 0.45 -9.85 28.41
CA ASP A 185 1.18 -10.53 29.48
C ASP A 185 2.24 -11.49 28.94
N ILE A 186 1.92 -12.25 27.88
CA ILE A 186 2.89 -13.15 27.22
C ILE A 186 4.03 -12.32 26.63
N VAL A 187 3.71 -11.26 25.87
CA VAL A 187 4.74 -10.41 25.26
C VAL A 187 5.64 -9.78 26.32
N ILE A 188 5.06 -9.23 27.39
CA ILE A 188 5.81 -8.60 28.50
C ILE A 188 6.73 -9.59 29.17
N LYS A 189 6.25 -10.80 29.51
CA LYS A 189 6.98 -11.77 30.33
C LYS A 189 7.99 -12.60 29.52
N LYS A 190 7.74 -12.81 28.22
CA LYS A 190 8.49 -13.75 27.39
C LYS A 190 9.30 -13.11 26.26
N LEU A 191 8.76 -12.08 25.60
CA LEU A 191 9.39 -11.48 24.42
C LEU A 191 10.23 -10.25 24.78
N LEU A 192 9.70 -9.31 25.57
CA LEU A 192 10.44 -8.10 25.95
C LEU A 192 11.78 -8.37 26.65
N PRO A 193 11.93 -9.40 27.54
CA PRO A 193 13.22 -9.74 28.11
C PRO A 193 14.28 -10.19 27.10
N LEU A 194 13.86 -10.63 25.93
CA LEU A 194 14.72 -11.05 24.82
C LEU A 194 14.91 -9.94 23.76
N ASP A 195 14.49 -8.72 24.06
CA ASP A 195 14.48 -7.58 23.14
C ASP A 195 13.59 -7.77 21.88
N TYR A 196 12.50 -8.55 22.00
CA TYR A 196 11.50 -8.71 20.96
C TYR A 196 10.16 -8.09 21.36
N ILE A 197 9.43 -7.59 20.36
CA ILE A 197 8.05 -7.10 20.48
C ILE A 197 7.27 -7.52 19.24
N THR A 198 5.98 -7.83 19.36
CA THR A 198 5.17 -8.13 18.17
C THR A 198 4.54 -6.87 17.59
N HIS A 199 4.24 -6.89 16.27
CA HIS A 199 3.56 -5.76 15.63
C HIS A 199 2.22 -5.45 16.28
N ASN A 200 1.42 -6.48 16.59
CA ASN A 200 0.14 -6.28 17.26
C ASN A 200 0.31 -5.73 18.68
N ALA A 201 1.33 -6.17 19.44
CA ALA A 201 1.58 -5.66 20.80
C ALA A 201 1.86 -4.16 20.81
N ILE A 202 2.52 -3.61 19.79
CA ILE A 202 2.79 -2.16 19.71
C ILE A 202 1.49 -1.36 19.76
N ILE A 203 0.43 -1.81 19.07
CA ILE A 203 -0.89 -1.17 19.08
C ILE A 203 -1.65 -1.51 20.35
N LEU A 204 -1.67 -2.78 20.75
CA LEU A 204 -2.44 -3.26 21.90
C LEU A 204 -1.96 -2.66 23.23
N PHE A 205 -0.64 -2.45 23.42
CA PHE A 205 -0.09 -1.76 24.57
C PHE A 205 -0.61 -0.31 24.67
N VAL A 206 -0.71 0.40 23.54
CA VAL A 206 -1.25 1.77 23.52
C VAL A 206 -2.73 1.76 23.83
N LEU A 207 -3.51 0.80 23.33
CA LEU A 207 -4.92 0.63 23.69
C LEU A 207 -5.08 0.37 25.19
N GLU A 208 -4.23 -0.44 25.79
CA GLU A 208 -4.22 -0.70 27.22
C GLU A 208 -3.85 0.56 28.03
N ILE A 209 -2.84 1.33 27.60
CA ILE A 209 -2.53 2.65 28.20
C ILE A 209 -3.77 3.57 28.16
N PHE A 210 -4.43 3.67 27.02
CA PHE A 210 -5.60 4.55 26.86
C PHE A 210 -6.82 4.08 27.67
N THR A 211 -6.93 2.79 27.95
CA THR A 211 -7.97 2.21 28.79
C THR A 211 -7.70 2.50 30.27
N ASN A 212 -6.48 2.26 30.73
CA ASN A 212 -6.12 2.34 32.13
C ASN A 212 -5.70 3.76 32.58
N HIS A 213 -5.27 4.61 31.64
CA HIS A 213 -4.77 5.97 31.87
C HIS A 213 -5.52 6.99 31.00
N THR A 214 -6.75 7.29 31.40
CA THR A 214 -7.66 8.17 30.63
C THR A 214 -7.13 9.59 30.44
N GLU A 215 -6.25 10.08 31.32
CA GLU A 215 -5.57 11.36 31.18
C GLU A 215 -4.62 11.40 29.98
N VAL A 216 -3.91 10.29 29.71
CA VAL A 216 -3.06 10.16 28.51
C VAL A 216 -3.93 10.17 27.25
N LYS A 217 -5.02 9.40 27.26
CA LYS A 217 -5.99 9.40 26.14
C LYS A 217 -6.53 10.81 25.87
N LYS A 218 -7.02 11.51 26.89
CA LYS A 218 -7.57 12.88 26.79
C LYS A 218 -6.53 13.88 26.28
N PHE A 219 -5.25 13.71 26.68
CA PHE A 219 -4.17 14.53 26.13
C PHE A 219 -4.09 14.39 24.61
N TYR A 220 -4.04 13.17 24.07
CA TYR A 220 -3.93 12.93 22.61
C TYR A 220 -5.20 13.38 21.87
N GLN A 221 -6.39 13.18 22.42
CA GLN A 221 -7.65 13.69 21.89
C GLN A 221 -7.65 15.23 21.77
N SER A 222 -7.11 15.92 22.76
CA SER A 222 -7.02 17.39 22.76
C SER A 222 -5.87 17.90 21.88
N TYR A 223 -4.76 17.15 21.80
CA TYR A 223 -3.54 17.57 21.11
C TYR A 223 -3.69 17.54 19.58
N TYR A 224 -4.54 16.65 19.05
CA TYR A 224 -4.81 16.50 17.63
C TYR A 224 -6.26 16.91 17.28
N PRO A 225 -6.51 18.21 17.05
CA PRO A 225 -7.84 18.71 16.67
C PRO A 225 -8.26 18.30 15.25
N LEU A 226 -7.31 17.88 14.41
CA LEU A 226 -7.55 17.32 13.08
C LEU A 226 -6.77 16.02 12.93
N ILE A 227 -7.47 14.97 12.52
CA ILE A 227 -6.90 13.69 12.15
C ILE A 227 -7.18 13.47 10.66
N VAL A 228 -6.10 13.21 9.92
CA VAL A 228 -6.13 12.89 8.49
C VAL A 228 -5.66 11.45 8.31
N VAL A 229 -6.43 10.63 7.61
CA VAL A 229 -6.02 9.25 7.29
C VAL A 229 -6.00 9.07 5.78
N ASP A 230 -4.85 8.74 5.23
CA ASP A 230 -4.69 8.37 3.82
C ASP A 230 -4.68 6.84 3.67
N GLU A 231 -5.15 6.32 2.54
CA GLU A 231 -5.36 4.89 2.28
C GLU A 231 -6.27 4.24 3.36
N PHE A 232 -7.34 4.96 3.74
CA PHE A 232 -8.22 4.56 4.85
C PHE A 232 -8.86 3.18 4.63
N GLN A 233 -9.08 2.76 3.38
CA GLN A 233 -9.61 1.44 3.02
C GLN A 233 -8.74 0.26 3.49
N ASP A 234 -7.48 0.50 3.86
CA ASP A 234 -6.56 -0.55 4.32
C ASP A 234 -6.51 -0.68 5.86
N THR A 235 -7.35 0.06 6.58
CA THR A 235 -7.37 0.06 8.05
C THR A 235 -7.93 -1.26 8.59
N ASN A 236 -7.19 -1.94 9.49
CA ASN A 236 -7.65 -3.15 10.18
C ASN A 236 -8.37 -2.83 11.50
N CYS A 237 -8.95 -3.83 12.14
CA CYS A 237 -9.81 -3.66 13.31
C CYS A 237 -9.09 -3.05 14.53
N ILE A 238 -7.83 -3.42 14.82
CA ILE A 238 -7.08 -2.85 15.96
C ILE A 238 -6.57 -1.43 15.66
N ALA A 239 -6.19 -1.15 14.41
CA ALA A 239 -5.84 0.20 13.97
C ALA A 239 -7.06 1.13 14.00
N TRP A 240 -8.24 0.63 13.62
CA TRP A 240 -9.49 1.35 13.76
C TRP A 240 -9.82 1.64 15.23
N LYS A 241 -9.68 0.64 16.12
CA LYS A 241 -9.90 0.82 17.57
C LYS A 241 -8.96 1.84 18.18
N LEU A 242 -7.69 1.85 17.75
CA LEU A 242 -6.73 2.88 18.13
C LEU A 242 -7.21 4.27 17.68
N LEU A 243 -7.63 4.39 16.42
CA LEU A 243 -8.10 5.66 15.85
C LEU A 243 -9.34 6.17 16.61
N GLU A 244 -10.34 5.30 16.87
CA GLU A 244 -11.50 5.64 17.71
C GLU A 244 -11.09 6.17 19.09
N SER A 245 -10.02 5.63 19.67
CA SER A 245 -9.55 6.04 21.00
C SER A 245 -9.03 7.48 21.04
N VAL A 246 -8.52 8.00 19.93
CA VAL A 246 -7.98 9.38 19.83
C VAL A 246 -8.99 10.38 19.23
N ILE A 247 -10.11 9.92 18.69
CA ILE A 247 -11.20 10.76 18.22
C ILE A 247 -12.03 11.25 19.42
N SER A 248 -12.40 12.53 19.39
CA SER A 248 -13.36 13.16 20.32
C SER A 248 -14.49 13.82 19.53
N GLU A 249 -15.53 14.29 20.21
CA GLU A 249 -16.62 15.03 19.55
C GLU A 249 -16.13 16.28 18.80
N GLN A 250 -15.04 16.89 19.28
CA GLN A 250 -14.47 18.11 18.74
C GLN A 250 -13.39 17.84 17.66
N THR A 251 -13.02 16.57 17.46
CA THR A 251 -11.99 16.20 16.48
C THR A 251 -12.54 16.33 15.07
N GLN A 252 -11.87 17.13 14.24
CA GLN A 252 -12.12 17.13 12.80
C GLN A 252 -11.51 15.89 12.15
N LEU A 253 -12.19 15.32 11.17
CA LEU A 253 -11.76 14.11 10.48
C LEU A 253 -11.68 14.34 8.97
N LEU A 254 -10.61 13.89 8.36
CA LEU A 254 -10.45 13.83 6.91
C LEU A 254 -9.92 12.45 6.54
N PHE A 255 -10.78 11.56 6.12
CA PHE A 255 -10.39 10.23 5.66
C PHE A 255 -10.40 10.20 4.14
N LEU A 256 -9.32 9.68 3.55
CA LEU A 256 -9.18 9.57 2.11
C LEU A 256 -8.85 8.12 1.75
N GLY A 257 -9.50 7.61 0.72
CA GLY A 257 -9.28 6.24 0.29
C GLY A 257 -9.83 5.97 -1.10
N ASP A 258 -9.63 4.75 -1.54
CA ASP A 258 -10.20 4.18 -2.75
C ASP A 258 -10.71 2.77 -2.44
N SER A 259 -12.01 2.60 -2.38
CA SER A 259 -12.65 1.32 -2.05
C SER A 259 -12.22 0.18 -2.97
N LEU A 260 -11.90 0.47 -4.25
CA LEU A 260 -11.40 -0.52 -5.20
C LEU A 260 -9.88 -0.77 -5.11
N GLN A 261 -9.15 -0.10 -4.22
CA GLN A 261 -7.75 -0.42 -3.94
C GLN A 261 -7.54 -1.19 -2.63
N ARG A 262 -8.61 -1.73 -2.05
CA ARG A 262 -8.56 -2.60 -0.87
C ARG A 262 -8.05 -3.99 -1.25
N ILE A 263 -6.74 -4.21 -1.25
CA ILE A 263 -6.13 -5.51 -1.56
C ILE A 263 -5.46 -6.18 -0.36
N TYR A 264 -5.61 -5.61 0.83
CA TYR A 264 -5.06 -6.13 2.08
C TYR A 264 -6.10 -6.80 2.99
N GLY A 265 -7.23 -7.27 2.42
CA GLY A 265 -8.24 -8.04 3.15
C GLY A 265 -7.65 -9.27 3.87
N PHE A 266 -6.68 -9.94 3.26
CA PHE A 266 -6.00 -11.11 3.84
C PHE A 266 -5.16 -10.83 5.10
N ILE A 267 -4.85 -9.55 5.39
CA ILE A 267 -4.21 -9.11 6.63
C ILE A 267 -5.16 -8.34 7.55
N GLY A 268 -6.47 -8.42 7.30
CA GLY A 268 -7.52 -7.92 8.16
C GLY A 268 -8.00 -6.50 7.88
N ALA A 269 -7.75 -5.93 6.69
CA ALA A 269 -8.39 -4.67 6.30
C ALA A 269 -9.92 -4.81 6.38
N LEU A 270 -10.56 -3.88 7.09
CA LEU A 270 -12.00 -3.94 7.34
C LEU A 270 -12.79 -3.82 6.04
N PRO A 271 -13.72 -4.76 5.77
CA PRO A 271 -14.64 -4.60 4.65
C PRO A 271 -15.51 -3.36 4.86
N ASP A 272 -15.86 -2.70 3.78
CA ASP A 272 -16.78 -1.55 3.74
C ASP A 272 -16.52 -0.40 4.75
N ILE A 273 -15.29 -0.31 5.30
CA ILE A 273 -14.96 0.72 6.29
C ILE A 273 -15.26 2.14 5.78
N MET A 274 -15.07 2.37 4.47
CA MET A 274 -15.35 3.65 3.83
C MET A 274 -16.85 4.04 3.91
N SER A 275 -17.75 3.07 3.82
CA SER A 275 -19.20 3.29 3.93
C SER A 275 -19.64 3.30 5.39
N LYS A 276 -19.10 2.40 6.20
CA LYS A 276 -19.45 2.24 7.61
C LYS A 276 -19.29 3.53 8.43
N VAL A 277 -18.18 4.25 8.24
CA VAL A 277 -17.92 5.50 8.98
C VAL A 277 -18.84 6.65 8.56
N VAL A 278 -19.45 6.61 7.37
CA VAL A 278 -20.47 7.60 6.97
C VAL A 278 -21.65 7.53 7.93
N ASP A 279 -22.15 6.33 8.18
CA ASP A 279 -23.32 6.11 9.03
C ASP A 279 -22.98 6.28 10.53
N GLU A 280 -21.88 5.69 10.99
CA GLU A 280 -21.51 5.68 12.41
C GLU A 280 -21.02 7.04 12.94
N TYR A 281 -20.32 7.81 12.09
CA TYR A 281 -19.72 9.10 12.51
C TYR A 281 -20.35 10.32 11.85
N GLY A 282 -21.42 10.13 11.06
CA GLY A 282 -22.10 11.20 10.34
C GLY A 282 -21.17 11.94 9.39
N MET A 283 -20.27 11.22 8.70
CA MET A 283 -19.29 11.83 7.81
C MET A 283 -19.93 12.27 6.49
N THR A 284 -19.56 13.45 6.02
CA THR A 284 -19.93 13.90 4.67
C THR A 284 -19.03 13.20 3.64
N LYS A 285 -19.64 12.39 2.75
CA LYS A 285 -18.91 11.72 1.68
C LYS A 285 -18.80 12.63 0.45
N VAL A 286 -17.58 12.75 -0.07
CA VAL A 286 -17.30 13.43 -1.34
C VAL A 286 -16.53 12.48 -2.25
N GLU A 287 -16.93 12.39 -3.51
CA GLU A 287 -16.25 11.56 -4.51
C GLU A 287 -15.53 12.46 -5.52
N LEU A 288 -14.22 12.30 -5.65
CA LEU A 288 -13.45 12.99 -6.69
C LEU A 288 -13.80 12.40 -8.06
N SER A 289 -13.96 13.25 -9.07
CA SER A 289 -14.52 12.84 -10.36
C SER A 289 -13.56 12.94 -11.53
N LYS A 290 -12.41 13.63 -11.38
CA LYS A 290 -11.47 13.89 -12.48
C LYS A 290 -10.18 13.12 -12.32
N ASN A 291 -9.89 12.23 -13.28
CA ASN A 291 -8.64 11.48 -13.32
C ASN A 291 -7.57 12.29 -14.09
N TYR A 292 -6.54 12.72 -13.39
CA TYR A 292 -5.41 13.48 -13.95
C TYR A 292 -4.32 12.59 -14.54
N ARG A 293 -4.26 11.33 -14.12
CA ARG A 293 -3.26 10.37 -14.61
C ARG A 293 -3.53 9.97 -16.06
N PHE A 294 -4.79 9.68 -16.39
CA PHE A 294 -5.19 9.17 -17.68
C PHE A 294 -5.76 10.22 -18.62
N GLN A 295 -5.65 11.52 -18.29
CA GLN A 295 -6.24 12.62 -19.07
C GLN A 295 -5.88 12.60 -20.57
N ASN A 296 -4.74 12.05 -20.94
CA ASN A 296 -4.24 11.95 -22.30
C ASN A 296 -4.54 10.59 -22.96
N ASN A 297 -5.24 9.67 -22.27
CA ASN A 297 -5.61 8.37 -22.80
C ASN A 297 -7.11 8.08 -22.56
N PRO A 298 -7.96 8.35 -23.55
CA PRO A 298 -9.41 8.17 -23.43
C PRO A 298 -9.84 6.73 -23.10
N ASP A 299 -9.13 5.72 -23.62
CA ASP A 299 -9.45 4.32 -23.33
C ASP A 299 -9.14 3.95 -21.87
N MET A 300 -8.04 4.48 -21.31
CA MET A 300 -7.72 4.30 -19.88
C MET A 300 -8.72 5.02 -18.98
N LEU A 301 -9.20 6.22 -19.34
CA LEU A 301 -10.26 6.92 -18.60
C LEU A 301 -11.56 6.12 -18.60
N LYS A 302 -11.98 5.61 -19.78
CA LYS A 302 -13.18 4.77 -19.89
C LYS A 302 -13.01 3.46 -19.12
N LEU A 303 -11.83 2.84 -19.17
CA LEU A 303 -11.55 1.59 -18.45
C LEU A 303 -11.71 1.79 -16.93
N ASP A 304 -11.10 2.82 -16.37
CA ASP A 304 -11.22 3.19 -14.97
C ASP A 304 -12.70 3.39 -14.57
N LYS A 305 -13.42 4.24 -15.30
CA LYS A 305 -14.85 4.53 -15.07
C LYS A 305 -15.72 3.27 -15.14
N ASN A 306 -15.49 2.42 -16.16
CA ASN A 306 -16.34 1.25 -16.40
C ASN A 306 -16.10 0.14 -15.37
N ILE A 307 -14.86 -0.09 -14.93
CA ILE A 307 -14.60 -1.06 -13.85
C ILE A 307 -15.27 -0.59 -12.55
N ARG A 308 -15.20 0.69 -12.22
CA ARG A 308 -15.88 1.26 -11.06
C ARG A 308 -17.40 1.14 -11.15
N ALA A 309 -17.97 1.42 -12.30
CA ALA A 309 -19.41 1.25 -12.52
C ALA A 309 -19.84 -0.21 -12.36
N ASN A 310 -19.03 -1.17 -12.82
CA ASN A 310 -19.28 -2.60 -12.60
C ASN A 310 -19.23 -2.97 -11.13
N ALA A 311 -18.25 -2.50 -10.39
CA ALA A 311 -18.15 -2.74 -8.95
C ALA A 311 -19.36 -2.17 -8.19
N ALA A 312 -19.73 -0.92 -8.45
CA ALA A 312 -20.82 -0.22 -7.77
C ALA A 312 -22.22 -0.82 -8.06
N SER A 313 -22.40 -1.48 -9.22
CA SER A 313 -23.68 -2.04 -9.65
C SER A 313 -23.73 -3.56 -9.59
N CYS A 314 -22.85 -4.22 -8.83
CA CYS A 314 -22.74 -5.68 -8.83
C CYS A 314 -22.65 -6.27 -10.25
N PHE A 315 -21.82 -5.64 -11.10
CA PHE A 315 -21.51 -6.04 -12.48
C PHE A 315 -22.67 -5.92 -13.50
N THR A 316 -23.67 -5.12 -13.19
CA THR A 316 -24.82 -4.87 -14.10
C THR A 316 -24.98 -3.39 -14.51
N PRO A 317 -23.89 -2.63 -14.78
CA PRO A 317 -24.05 -1.23 -15.18
C PRO A 317 -24.57 -1.12 -16.60
N THR A 318 -25.29 -0.04 -16.88
CA THR A 318 -25.60 0.38 -18.25
C THR A 318 -24.48 1.29 -18.76
N ILE A 319 -23.76 0.86 -19.78
CA ILE A 319 -22.65 1.60 -20.40
C ILE A 319 -23.05 1.99 -21.84
N ALA A 320 -22.95 3.28 -22.17
CA ALA A 320 -23.19 3.75 -23.51
C ALA A 320 -22.15 3.18 -24.51
N ALA A 321 -22.58 2.97 -25.76
CA ALA A 321 -21.72 2.41 -26.81
C ALA A 321 -20.41 3.22 -27.01
N ASP A 322 -20.50 4.55 -26.90
CA ASP A 322 -19.38 5.47 -27.08
C ASP A 322 -18.43 5.48 -25.86
N ASP A 323 -18.89 4.95 -24.71
CA ASP A 323 -18.10 4.86 -23.46
C ASP A 323 -17.37 3.51 -23.29
N VAL A 324 -17.43 2.64 -24.30
CA VAL A 324 -16.71 1.35 -24.26
C VAL A 324 -15.20 1.58 -24.35
N ALA A 325 -14.47 1.07 -23.33
CA ALA A 325 -13.01 1.10 -23.28
C ALA A 325 -12.41 0.00 -24.16
N LYS A 326 -11.33 0.31 -24.89
CA LYS A 326 -10.53 -0.67 -25.60
C LYS A 326 -9.35 -1.10 -24.71
N LEU A 327 -9.30 -2.39 -24.35
CA LEU A 327 -8.23 -2.96 -23.57
C LEU A 327 -7.36 -3.86 -24.46
N PRO A 328 -6.09 -3.49 -24.71
CA PRO A 328 -5.18 -4.31 -25.51
C PRO A 328 -4.86 -5.61 -24.79
N ALA A 329 -4.98 -6.74 -25.49
CA ALA A 329 -4.81 -8.07 -24.94
C ALA A 329 -3.94 -8.95 -25.87
N PHE A 330 -3.06 -9.74 -25.28
CA PHE A 330 -2.33 -10.82 -25.92
C PHE A 330 -3.01 -12.14 -25.61
N TRP A 331 -3.08 -13.01 -26.59
CA TRP A 331 -3.57 -14.37 -26.42
C TRP A 331 -2.58 -15.36 -26.98
N GLY A 332 -1.96 -16.15 -26.11
CA GLY A 332 -1.10 -17.25 -26.49
C GLY A 332 -1.85 -18.58 -26.57
N THR A 333 -1.48 -19.44 -27.53
CA THR A 333 -1.93 -20.83 -27.52
C THR A 333 -1.39 -21.55 -26.29
N THR A 334 -0.13 -21.27 -25.97
CA THR A 334 0.60 -21.77 -24.79
C THR A 334 1.17 -20.60 -23.99
N GLN A 335 1.65 -20.84 -22.77
CA GLN A 335 2.37 -19.83 -21.98
C GLN A 335 3.68 -19.37 -22.66
N GLN A 336 4.32 -20.23 -23.44
CA GLN A 336 5.50 -19.83 -24.23
C GLN A 336 5.12 -18.83 -25.33
N ASP A 337 4.05 -19.08 -26.08
CA ASP A 337 3.55 -18.16 -27.10
C ASP A 337 3.08 -16.84 -26.49
N GLU A 338 2.42 -16.88 -25.31
CA GLU A 338 2.09 -15.70 -24.53
C GLU A 338 3.34 -14.89 -24.18
N ALA A 339 4.37 -15.53 -23.62
CA ALA A 339 5.61 -14.88 -23.23
C ALA A 339 6.33 -14.23 -24.42
N GLU A 340 6.37 -14.89 -25.58
CA GLU A 340 6.95 -14.34 -26.80
C GLU A 340 6.24 -13.05 -27.24
N GLN A 341 4.90 -13.03 -27.20
CA GLN A 341 4.12 -11.84 -27.55
C GLN A 341 4.33 -10.70 -26.54
N VAL A 342 4.35 -11.02 -25.24
CA VAL A 342 4.60 -10.05 -24.15
C VAL A 342 5.99 -9.43 -24.29
N VAL A 343 7.02 -10.26 -24.48
CA VAL A 343 8.42 -9.80 -24.57
C VAL A 343 8.65 -9.00 -25.85
N ALA A 344 8.07 -9.40 -26.98
CA ALA A 344 8.10 -8.61 -28.20
C ALA A 344 7.51 -7.22 -27.99
N LYS A 345 6.38 -7.12 -27.26
CA LYS A 345 5.79 -5.82 -26.92
C LYS A 345 6.66 -5.00 -25.98
N VAL A 346 7.28 -5.62 -24.98
CA VAL A 346 8.24 -4.95 -24.10
C VAL A 346 9.40 -4.38 -24.90
N GLN A 347 9.92 -5.14 -25.87
CA GLN A 347 11.00 -4.70 -26.75
C GLN A 347 10.60 -3.47 -27.59
N ASP A 348 9.38 -3.46 -28.17
CA ASP A 348 8.84 -2.30 -28.88
C ASP A 348 8.77 -1.06 -27.97
N LEU A 349 8.26 -1.23 -26.76
CA LEU A 349 8.12 -0.12 -25.79
C LEU A 349 9.48 0.41 -25.32
N LEU A 350 10.50 -0.44 -25.26
CA LEU A 350 11.87 -0.04 -24.90
C LEU A 350 12.54 0.86 -25.96
N ALA A 351 11.98 0.98 -27.16
CA ALA A 351 12.41 1.96 -28.15
C ALA A 351 12.12 3.41 -27.71
N GLU A 352 11.14 3.62 -26.82
CA GLU A 352 10.89 4.92 -26.19
C GLU A 352 11.96 5.19 -25.12
N GLU A 353 12.58 6.38 -25.16
CA GLU A 353 13.62 6.76 -24.19
C GLU A 353 13.04 6.92 -22.77
N ASN A 354 13.82 6.55 -21.76
CA ASN A 354 13.52 6.72 -20.34
C ASN A 354 12.21 6.08 -19.87
N VAL A 355 11.65 5.14 -20.65
CA VAL A 355 10.42 4.44 -20.28
C VAL A 355 10.67 3.41 -19.18
N LYS A 356 9.75 3.28 -18.23
CA LYS A 356 9.70 2.20 -17.25
C LYS A 356 8.49 1.31 -17.50
N ILE A 357 8.71 0.01 -17.54
CA ILE A 357 7.73 -1.02 -17.87
C ILE A 357 7.64 -1.99 -16.69
N ALA A 358 6.44 -2.30 -16.22
CA ALA A 358 6.23 -3.39 -15.27
C ALA A 358 5.50 -4.56 -15.93
N ILE A 359 5.95 -5.76 -15.65
CA ILE A 359 5.26 -7.00 -15.96
C ILE A 359 4.75 -7.54 -14.64
N LEU A 360 3.42 -7.58 -14.47
CA LEU A 360 2.77 -7.89 -13.22
C LEU A 360 2.06 -9.24 -13.29
N PHE A 361 2.24 -10.02 -12.25
CA PHE A 361 1.56 -11.30 -12.04
C PHE A 361 0.73 -11.22 -10.76
N ARG A 362 -0.42 -11.89 -10.70
CA ARG A 362 -1.16 -11.98 -9.44
C ARG A 362 -0.33 -12.70 -8.36
N ASN A 363 0.27 -13.81 -8.73
CA ASN A 363 1.10 -14.64 -7.85
C ASN A 363 2.35 -15.08 -8.62
N ARG A 364 3.35 -15.60 -7.90
CA ARG A 364 4.47 -16.31 -8.53
C ARG A 364 3.93 -17.55 -9.24
N SER A 365 4.12 -17.63 -10.53
CA SER A 365 3.59 -18.69 -11.40
C SER A 365 4.67 -19.28 -12.29
N LYS A 366 4.38 -20.42 -12.90
CA LYS A 366 5.26 -21.00 -13.92
C LYS A 366 5.40 -20.07 -15.14
N ASN A 367 4.35 -19.33 -15.47
CA ASN A 367 4.39 -18.35 -16.55
C ASN A 367 5.40 -17.22 -16.26
N ALA A 368 5.50 -16.78 -15.00
CA ALA A 368 6.50 -15.78 -14.62
C ALA A 368 7.94 -16.25 -14.92
N GLU A 369 8.24 -17.55 -14.68
CA GLU A 369 9.53 -18.14 -15.03
C GLU A 369 9.74 -18.22 -16.57
N ILE A 370 8.68 -18.49 -17.33
CA ILE A 370 8.72 -18.56 -18.80
C ILE A 370 8.97 -17.16 -19.38
N VAL A 371 8.24 -16.14 -18.88
CA VAL A 371 8.44 -14.74 -19.28
C VAL A 371 9.86 -14.28 -18.93
N GLU A 372 10.35 -14.64 -17.74
CA GLU A 372 11.72 -14.34 -17.30
C GLU A 372 12.77 -14.95 -18.24
N ALA A 373 12.60 -16.23 -18.59
CA ALA A 373 13.48 -16.91 -19.53
C ALA A 373 13.43 -16.27 -20.93
N GLU A 374 12.25 -15.83 -21.37
CA GLU A 374 12.09 -15.18 -22.67
C GLU A 374 12.72 -13.77 -22.70
N LEU A 375 12.62 -12.99 -21.62
CA LEU A 375 13.35 -11.72 -21.48
C LEU A 375 14.85 -11.94 -21.58
N ALA A 376 15.37 -12.95 -20.87
CA ALA A 376 16.80 -13.30 -20.91
C ALA A 376 17.24 -13.75 -22.31
N ARG A 377 16.43 -14.56 -23.02
CA ARG A 377 16.70 -15.00 -24.39
C ARG A 377 16.82 -13.82 -25.36
N ASN A 378 16.03 -12.79 -25.17
CA ASN A 378 16.05 -11.57 -25.98
C ASN A 378 17.05 -10.51 -25.46
N GLY A 379 17.89 -10.84 -24.49
CA GLY A 379 18.91 -9.93 -23.93
C GLY A 379 18.34 -8.72 -23.19
N ILE A 380 17.06 -8.75 -22.79
CA ILE A 380 16.40 -7.67 -22.07
C ILE A 380 16.76 -7.76 -20.60
N GLN A 381 17.42 -6.72 -20.08
CA GLN A 381 17.73 -6.61 -18.67
C GLN A 381 16.47 -6.25 -17.89
N TYR A 382 16.24 -6.93 -16.78
CA TYR A 382 15.09 -6.71 -15.93
C TYR A 382 15.46 -6.77 -14.44
N PHE A 383 14.64 -6.17 -13.61
CA PHE A 383 14.71 -6.31 -12.17
C PHE A 383 13.70 -7.37 -11.71
N TYR A 384 14.18 -8.32 -10.90
CA TYR A 384 13.34 -9.36 -10.32
C TYR A 384 12.75 -8.90 -8.99
N GLY A 385 11.46 -8.54 -8.99
CA GLY A 385 10.69 -8.02 -7.85
C GLY A 385 9.56 -8.96 -7.38
N MET A 386 9.67 -10.28 -7.67
CA MET A 386 8.64 -11.28 -7.35
C MET A 386 8.75 -11.80 -5.91
N PHE A 387 9.02 -10.89 -4.96
CA PHE A 387 9.11 -11.23 -3.53
C PHE A 387 7.73 -11.35 -2.90
N THR A 388 7.59 -12.29 -1.97
CA THR A 388 6.44 -12.41 -1.09
C THR A 388 6.88 -12.33 0.37
N ASP A 389 5.96 -11.95 1.25
CA ASP A 389 6.24 -11.88 2.69
C ASP A 389 6.41 -13.28 3.34
N GLU A 390 6.16 -14.35 2.57
CA GLU A 390 6.34 -15.76 2.95
C GLU A 390 7.71 -16.31 2.51
N ASP A 391 8.44 -15.61 1.64
CA ASP A 391 9.75 -16.06 1.16
C ASP A 391 10.79 -15.99 2.28
N SER A 392 11.39 -17.13 2.62
CA SER A 392 12.41 -17.23 3.67
C SER A 392 13.57 -16.26 3.45
N ASP A 393 14.11 -16.20 2.23
CA ASP A 393 15.22 -15.30 1.89
C ASP A 393 14.84 -13.83 2.07
N TYR A 394 13.60 -13.46 1.68
CA TYR A 394 13.07 -12.10 1.84
C TYR A 394 12.93 -11.72 3.30
N VAL A 395 12.36 -12.61 4.10
CA VAL A 395 12.18 -12.43 5.54
C VAL A 395 13.54 -12.35 6.25
N GLU A 396 14.45 -13.28 5.96
CA GLU A 396 15.78 -13.33 6.57
C GLU A 396 16.61 -12.09 6.24
N PHE A 397 16.55 -11.62 4.98
CA PHE A 397 17.24 -10.41 4.55
C PHE A 397 16.80 -9.18 5.35
N HIS A 398 15.49 -8.99 5.51
CA HIS A 398 14.95 -7.87 6.32
C HIS A 398 15.36 -7.99 7.79
N ASN A 399 15.25 -9.16 8.37
CA ASN A 399 15.65 -9.44 9.73
C ASN A 399 17.15 -9.11 9.95
N LYS A 400 17.98 -9.49 8.98
CA LYS A 400 19.42 -9.20 9.03
C LYS A 400 19.73 -7.71 8.88
N CYS A 401 19.04 -7.05 7.95
CA CYS A 401 19.15 -5.60 7.80
C CYS A 401 18.72 -4.88 9.08
N GLN A 402 17.60 -5.25 9.69
CA GLN A 402 17.13 -4.68 10.95
C GLN A 402 18.16 -4.85 12.08
N GLU A 403 18.66 -6.08 12.30
CA GLU A 403 19.67 -6.37 13.33
C GLU A 403 20.93 -5.51 13.15
N MET A 404 21.48 -5.50 11.92
CA MET A 404 22.69 -4.75 11.61
C MET A 404 22.48 -3.25 11.73
N PHE A 405 21.29 -2.76 11.34
CA PHE A 405 20.90 -1.35 11.40
C PHE A 405 20.80 -0.88 12.86
N ILE A 406 20.07 -1.60 13.72
CA ILE A 406 19.95 -1.28 15.15
C ILE A 406 21.33 -1.30 15.82
N ARG A 407 22.15 -2.31 15.55
CA ARG A 407 23.50 -2.42 16.09
C ARG A 407 24.37 -1.21 15.72
N ARG A 408 24.26 -0.72 14.48
CA ARG A 408 25.09 0.37 13.98
C ARG A 408 24.59 1.75 14.43
N PHE A 409 23.29 1.99 14.35
CA PHE A 409 22.70 3.32 14.49
C PHE A 409 21.87 3.51 15.76
N GLY A 410 21.52 2.45 16.47
CA GLY A 410 20.58 2.51 17.60
C GLY A 410 21.01 3.46 18.73
N LYS A 411 22.32 3.59 18.99
CA LYS A 411 22.85 4.47 20.03
C LYS A 411 23.12 5.89 19.52
N SER A 412 23.77 6.03 18.37
CA SER A 412 24.27 7.33 17.90
C SER A 412 23.32 8.07 16.98
N LYS A 413 22.44 7.33 16.28
CA LYS A 413 21.54 7.84 15.23
C LYS A 413 22.22 8.75 14.20
N ALA A 414 23.55 8.63 14.05
CA ALA A 414 24.35 9.44 13.14
C ALA A 414 24.21 8.91 11.70
N ILE A 415 23.06 9.20 11.08
CA ILE A 415 22.69 8.73 9.75
C ILE A 415 23.03 9.79 8.70
N ASN A 416 24.16 9.60 8.02
CA ASN A 416 24.60 10.39 6.89
C ASN A 416 24.91 9.49 5.68
N LYS A 417 25.12 10.07 4.50
CA LYS A 417 25.36 9.34 3.25
C LYS A 417 26.51 8.31 3.39
N LYS A 418 27.65 8.70 4.00
CA LYS A 418 28.80 7.80 4.19
C LYS A 418 28.47 6.63 5.11
N ALA A 419 27.75 6.89 6.20
CA ALA A 419 27.36 5.86 7.15
C ALA A 419 26.36 4.87 6.56
N LEU A 420 25.41 5.35 5.73
CA LEU A 420 24.46 4.51 5.02
C LEU A 420 25.12 3.67 3.93
N ALA A 421 26.05 4.23 3.16
CA ALA A 421 26.83 3.46 2.18
C ALA A 421 27.61 2.33 2.87
N ALA A 422 28.33 2.64 3.97
CA ALA A 422 29.05 1.64 4.74
C ALA A 422 28.13 0.61 5.42
N PHE A 423 26.87 0.94 5.70
CA PHE A 423 25.88 -0.04 6.15
C PHE A 423 25.50 -0.99 4.99
N SER A 424 25.17 -0.47 3.80
CA SER A 424 24.89 -1.31 2.63
C SER A 424 26.04 -2.24 2.29
N ASP A 425 27.30 -1.75 2.30
CA ASP A 425 28.49 -2.56 2.08
C ASP A 425 28.64 -3.68 3.13
N SER A 426 28.30 -3.40 4.39
CA SER A 426 28.34 -4.41 5.45
C SER A 426 27.30 -5.50 5.24
N VAL A 427 26.08 -5.14 4.80
CA VAL A 427 25.04 -6.11 4.45
C VAL A 427 25.49 -6.94 3.23
N ARG A 428 26.01 -6.30 2.18
CA ARG A 428 26.55 -6.99 1.00
C ARG A 428 27.64 -7.99 1.37
N THR A 429 28.52 -7.62 2.29
CA THR A 429 29.58 -8.52 2.78
C THR A 429 28.98 -9.72 3.54
N ALA A 430 27.91 -9.52 4.31
CA ALA A 430 27.23 -10.62 5.02
C ALA A 430 26.58 -11.63 4.06
N TYR A 431 26.23 -11.20 2.85
CA TYR A 431 25.64 -12.05 1.80
C TYR A 431 26.61 -12.42 0.68
N ALA A 432 27.94 -12.18 0.84
CA ALA A 432 28.92 -12.43 -0.22
C ALA A 432 29.02 -13.91 -0.65
N ALA A 433 28.71 -14.85 0.25
CA ALA A 433 28.67 -16.29 -0.04
C ALA A 433 27.29 -16.77 -0.56
N SER A 434 26.25 -15.93 -0.48
CA SER A 434 24.91 -16.30 -0.92
C SER A 434 24.77 -15.99 -2.41
N THR A 435 24.41 -16.99 -3.19
CA THR A 435 24.19 -16.85 -4.63
C THR A 435 22.72 -17.04 -4.95
N GLY A 436 22.12 -16.14 -5.73
CA GLY A 436 20.74 -16.28 -6.18
C GLY A 436 20.09 -14.95 -6.55
N LYS A 437 19.20 -15.00 -7.54
CA LYS A 437 18.53 -13.81 -8.09
C LYS A 437 17.75 -13.01 -7.02
N THR A 438 17.21 -13.69 -6.02
CA THR A 438 16.47 -13.05 -4.91
C THR A 438 17.39 -12.17 -4.08
N VAL A 439 18.52 -12.71 -3.62
CA VAL A 439 19.51 -11.98 -2.81
C VAL A 439 20.11 -10.82 -3.60
N ASP A 440 20.48 -11.05 -4.87
CA ASP A 440 21.02 -10.02 -5.75
C ASP A 440 20.03 -8.85 -5.93
N SER A 441 18.74 -9.16 -6.09
CA SER A 441 17.71 -8.16 -6.22
C SER A 441 17.46 -7.41 -4.91
N LEU A 442 17.50 -8.09 -3.77
CA LEU A 442 17.36 -7.46 -2.45
C LEU A 442 18.52 -6.51 -2.14
N LEU A 443 19.73 -6.86 -2.52
CA LEU A 443 20.90 -5.97 -2.40
C LEU A 443 20.74 -4.73 -3.29
N LYS A 444 20.24 -4.87 -4.53
CA LYS A 444 19.93 -3.73 -5.41
C LYS A 444 18.83 -2.82 -4.82
N LEU A 445 17.80 -3.41 -4.20
CA LEU A 445 16.77 -2.63 -3.50
C LEU A 445 17.33 -1.86 -2.31
N LEU A 446 18.23 -2.48 -1.54
CA LEU A 446 18.88 -1.81 -0.41
C LEU A 446 19.72 -0.63 -0.89
N ASP A 447 20.50 -0.81 -1.97
CA ASP A 447 21.29 0.28 -2.56
C ASP A 447 20.40 1.41 -3.05
N ALA A 448 19.32 1.10 -3.78
CA ALA A 448 18.37 2.07 -4.27
C ALA A 448 17.69 2.85 -3.11
N LEU A 449 17.32 2.16 -2.03
CA LEU A 449 16.79 2.79 -0.81
C LEU A 449 17.82 3.72 -0.17
N VAL A 450 19.06 3.25 0.03
CA VAL A 450 20.15 4.03 0.64
C VAL A 450 20.46 5.28 -0.17
N GLU A 451 20.52 5.16 -1.49
CA GLU A 451 20.71 6.29 -2.39
C GLU A 451 19.56 7.29 -2.26
N LYS A 452 18.32 6.80 -2.33
CA LYS A 452 17.10 7.62 -2.17
C LYS A 452 17.09 8.38 -0.86
N VAL A 453 17.38 7.72 0.25
CA VAL A 453 17.43 8.35 1.58
C VAL A 453 18.55 9.38 1.66
N SER A 454 19.66 9.14 0.98
CA SER A 454 20.82 10.03 0.98
C SER A 454 20.58 11.31 0.16
N ILE A 455 19.76 11.26 -0.90
CA ILE A 455 19.50 12.38 -1.82
C ILE A 455 18.19 13.07 -1.45
N ASP A 456 17.09 12.36 -1.51
CA ASP A 456 15.74 12.94 -1.42
C ASP A 456 15.31 13.26 0.01
N TYR A 457 15.92 12.61 0.99
CA TYR A 457 15.66 12.79 2.41
C TYR A 457 16.87 13.36 3.15
N ALA A 458 17.76 14.05 2.42
CA ALA A 458 18.94 14.67 3.02
C ALA A 458 18.59 15.61 4.17
N ASP A 459 17.50 16.38 4.02
CA ASP A 459 17.02 17.38 4.97
C ASP A 459 16.27 16.82 6.19
N LEU A 460 15.94 15.51 6.20
CA LEU A 460 15.32 14.90 7.38
C LEU A 460 16.31 14.87 8.55
N VAL A 461 15.79 15.15 9.75
CA VAL A 461 16.59 14.98 10.98
C VAL A 461 16.99 13.52 11.19
N PRO A 462 18.13 13.26 11.84
CA PRO A 462 18.65 11.88 12.01
C PRO A 462 17.67 10.90 12.64
N GLU A 463 16.88 11.34 13.62
CA GLU A 463 15.85 10.53 14.25
C GLU A 463 14.76 10.07 13.27
N ASP A 464 14.34 10.96 12.38
CA ASP A 464 13.34 10.63 11.37
C ASP A 464 13.89 9.63 10.34
N LYS A 465 15.17 9.80 9.92
CA LYS A 465 15.85 8.84 9.04
C LYS A 465 15.99 7.47 9.71
N TYR A 466 16.32 7.46 11.01
CA TYR A 466 16.43 6.24 11.78
C TYR A 466 15.10 5.49 11.83
N THR A 467 14.05 6.17 12.26
CA THR A 467 12.70 5.59 12.35
C THR A 467 12.21 5.08 11.00
N LEU A 468 12.43 5.85 9.94
CA LEU A 468 12.11 5.49 8.58
C LEU A 468 12.73 4.17 8.15
N LEU A 469 14.06 4.08 8.21
CA LEU A 469 14.79 2.91 7.73
C LEU A 469 14.48 1.68 8.60
N LEU A 470 14.37 1.89 9.91
CA LEU A 470 13.98 0.82 10.83
C LEU A 470 12.59 0.28 10.47
N ASP A 471 11.61 1.15 10.29
CA ASP A 471 10.24 0.77 9.92
C ASP A 471 10.17 0.04 8.57
N ILE A 472 11.00 0.43 7.58
CA ILE A 472 11.08 -0.28 6.29
C ILE A 472 11.57 -1.72 6.48
N PHE A 473 12.59 -1.92 7.31
CA PHE A 473 13.10 -3.27 7.57
C PHE A 473 12.13 -4.11 8.41
N GLU A 474 11.55 -3.54 9.46
CA GLU A 474 10.58 -4.22 10.33
C GLU A 474 9.32 -4.65 9.61
N ASN A 475 8.78 -3.78 8.75
CA ASN A 475 7.54 -4.05 8.03
C ASN A 475 7.78 -4.70 6.64
N ARG A 476 9.00 -5.16 6.35
CA ARG A 476 9.37 -5.83 5.10
C ARG A 476 8.98 -5.04 3.86
N GLN A 477 9.17 -3.71 3.91
CA GLN A 477 8.72 -2.80 2.85
C GLN A 477 9.83 -2.40 1.87
N LEU A 478 10.97 -3.11 1.86
CA LEU A 478 12.06 -2.83 0.94
C LEU A 478 11.60 -2.93 -0.54
N LYS A 479 10.63 -3.82 -0.83
CA LYS A 479 9.99 -3.94 -2.16
C LYS A 479 9.41 -2.63 -2.70
N GLN A 480 9.06 -1.69 -1.84
CA GLN A 480 8.60 -0.36 -2.26
C GLN A 480 9.72 0.51 -2.87
N ALA A 481 10.99 0.14 -2.67
CA ALA A 481 12.12 0.80 -3.32
C ALA A 481 12.28 0.42 -4.82
N MET A 482 11.47 -0.50 -5.35
CA MET A 482 11.49 -0.88 -6.78
C MET A 482 11.32 0.30 -7.73
N GLU A 483 10.61 1.34 -7.31
CA GLU A 483 10.45 2.58 -8.08
C GLU A 483 11.80 3.27 -8.38
N TYR A 484 12.79 3.09 -7.50
CA TYR A 484 14.10 3.76 -7.54
C TYR A 484 15.20 2.92 -8.17
N VAL A 485 14.93 1.63 -8.40
CA VAL A 485 15.93 0.74 -9.03
C VAL A 485 16.21 1.22 -10.45
N ASP A 486 17.50 1.24 -10.80
CA ASP A 486 17.95 1.53 -12.16
C ASP A 486 17.70 0.30 -13.06
N SER A 487 16.44 0.14 -13.42
CA SER A 487 16.00 -0.87 -14.39
C SER A 487 14.78 -0.35 -15.15
N ARG A 488 14.78 -0.56 -16.46
CA ARG A 488 13.67 -0.15 -17.33
C ARG A 488 12.53 -1.16 -17.33
N VAL A 489 12.81 -2.42 -17.03
CA VAL A 489 11.83 -3.52 -16.98
C VAL A 489 11.83 -4.10 -15.56
N ILE A 490 10.65 -4.23 -14.98
CA ILE A 490 10.46 -4.73 -13.62
C ILE A 490 9.43 -5.86 -13.65
N LEU A 491 9.79 -7.01 -13.08
CA LEU A 491 8.85 -8.10 -12.81
C LEU A 491 8.39 -8.00 -11.37
N SER A 492 7.08 -7.99 -11.12
CA SER A 492 6.55 -7.94 -9.76
C SER A 492 5.21 -8.65 -9.62
N THR A 493 4.80 -8.89 -8.37
CA THR A 493 3.43 -9.26 -8.08
C THR A 493 2.55 -8.00 -8.01
N VAL A 494 1.23 -8.16 -8.24
CA VAL A 494 0.27 -7.04 -8.10
C VAL A 494 0.31 -6.45 -6.68
N HIS A 495 0.41 -7.28 -5.64
CA HIS A 495 0.55 -6.82 -4.26
C HIS A 495 1.84 -6.04 -4.02
N GLY A 496 2.96 -6.51 -4.57
CA GLY A 496 4.25 -5.79 -4.51
C GLY A 496 4.25 -4.46 -5.26
N ALA A 497 3.38 -4.32 -6.25
CA ALA A 497 3.22 -3.14 -7.09
C ALA A 497 2.30 -2.06 -6.48
N LYS A 498 1.57 -2.35 -5.39
CA LYS A 498 0.67 -1.35 -4.78
C LYS A 498 1.45 -0.12 -4.32
N GLY A 499 0.94 1.06 -4.66
CA GLY A 499 1.61 2.34 -4.37
C GLY A 499 2.70 2.76 -5.35
N LEU A 500 3.10 1.85 -6.27
CA LEU A 500 4.09 2.12 -7.33
C LEU A 500 3.41 2.38 -8.67
N GLU A 501 4.13 2.98 -9.62
CA GLU A 501 3.60 3.37 -10.92
C GLU A 501 4.68 3.32 -12.00
N TRP A 502 4.31 2.86 -13.20
CA TRP A 502 5.19 2.77 -14.36
C TRP A 502 4.52 3.36 -15.60
N ASP A 503 5.29 3.68 -16.62
CA ASP A 503 4.72 4.23 -17.85
C ASP A 503 3.80 3.22 -18.53
N TYR A 504 4.25 1.98 -18.65
CA TYR A 504 3.51 0.87 -19.23
C TYR A 504 3.44 -0.31 -18.25
N VAL A 505 2.33 -1.00 -18.28
CA VAL A 505 2.12 -2.21 -17.48
C VAL A 505 1.59 -3.32 -18.36
N VAL A 506 2.17 -4.50 -18.25
CA VAL A 506 1.64 -5.74 -18.81
C VAL A 506 1.19 -6.60 -17.64
N VAL A 507 -0.10 -6.91 -17.57
CA VAL A 507 -0.66 -7.81 -16.57
C VAL A 507 -0.78 -9.20 -17.18
N CYS A 508 0.05 -10.12 -16.74
CA CYS A 508 0.08 -11.50 -17.22
C CYS A 508 -0.83 -12.44 -16.40
N ASP A 509 -1.06 -13.63 -16.93
CA ASP A 509 -1.92 -14.65 -16.31
C ASP A 509 -3.36 -14.17 -16.07
N VAL A 510 -3.94 -13.32 -16.95
CA VAL A 510 -5.30 -12.83 -16.80
C VAL A 510 -6.30 -13.91 -17.24
N GLU A 511 -6.23 -15.06 -16.58
CA GLU A 511 -7.13 -16.19 -16.84
C GLU A 511 -8.06 -16.44 -15.66
N GLN A 512 -9.12 -17.19 -15.95
CA GLN A 512 -9.95 -17.83 -14.93
C GLN A 512 -9.08 -18.69 -13.98
N TRP A 513 -9.45 -18.81 -12.73
CA TRP A 513 -8.70 -19.54 -11.70
C TRP A 513 -7.38 -18.89 -11.26
N VAL A 514 -6.95 -17.83 -11.92
CA VAL A 514 -5.79 -17.07 -11.51
C VAL A 514 -6.19 -15.73 -10.89
N PHE A 515 -6.91 -14.89 -11.65
CA PHE A 515 -7.37 -13.59 -11.13
C PHE A 515 -8.64 -13.67 -10.30
N THR A 516 -9.42 -14.77 -10.39
CA THR A 516 -10.52 -15.00 -9.44
C THR A 516 -10.57 -16.45 -8.99
N PHE A 517 -10.70 -16.64 -7.69
CA PHE A 517 -10.81 -17.97 -7.07
C PHE A 517 -12.25 -18.47 -6.97
N ILE A 518 -13.25 -17.64 -7.25
CA ILE A 518 -14.66 -18.01 -7.24
C ILE A 518 -15.06 -18.94 -8.39
N CYS A 519 -14.17 -19.16 -9.37
CA CYS A 519 -14.45 -20.02 -10.53
C CYS A 519 -14.93 -21.43 -10.16
N ARG A 520 -14.55 -21.92 -8.98
CA ARG A 520 -15.00 -23.22 -8.46
C ARG A 520 -16.51 -23.27 -8.31
N ASP A 521 -17.10 -22.23 -7.78
CA ASP A 521 -18.50 -22.15 -7.39
C ASP A 521 -19.31 -21.24 -8.34
N CYS A 522 -18.69 -20.79 -9.45
CA CYS A 522 -19.29 -19.89 -10.42
C CYS A 522 -20.47 -20.56 -11.16
N PRO A 523 -21.69 -20.00 -11.10
CA PRO A 523 -22.87 -20.54 -11.79
C PRO A 523 -22.71 -20.70 -13.31
N SER A 524 -21.86 -19.86 -13.93
CA SER A 524 -21.60 -19.92 -15.37
C SER A 524 -20.61 -21.02 -15.80
N LYS A 525 -20.08 -21.81 -14.86
CA LYS A 525 -19.02 -22.79 -15.12
C LYS A 525 -19.42 -23.86 -16.16
N SER A 526 -20.66 -24.29 -16.15
CA SER A 526 -21.17 -25.37 -17.00
C SER A 526 -21.64 -24.95 -18.38
N THR A 527 -21.89 -23.65 -18.61
CA THR A 527 -22.59 -23.16 -19.81
C THR A 527 -21.67 -22.49 -20.83
N GLN A 528 -20.36 -22.43 -20.56
CA GLN A 528 -19.42 -21.64 -21.35
C GLN A 528 -18.58 -22.48 -22.31
N GLY A 529 -18.86 -22.37 -23.61
CA GLY A 529 -17.95 -22.73 -24.69
C GLY A 529 -17.02 -21.56 -25.10
N GLY A 530 -15.84 -21.85 -25.63
CA GLY A 530 -14.91 -20.83 -26.17
C GLY A 530 -13.86 -20.33 -25.19
N ALA A 531 -12.99 -19.41 -25.68
CA ALA A 531 -11.80 -18.90 -24.99
C ALA A 531 -12.07 -17.79 -23.95
N ARG A 532 -13.30 -17.44 -23.65
CA ARG A 532 -13.66 -16.29 -22.79
C ARG A 532 -14.57 -16.74 -21.66
N CYS A 533 -14.26 -16.33 -20.43
CA CYS A 533 -15.14 -16.46 -19.28
C CYS A 533 -16.14 -15.29 -19.27
N ARG A 534 -17.35 -15.50 -18.76
CA ARG A 534 -18.34 -14.44 -18.57
C ARG A 534 -18.85 -14.48 -17.13
N LEU A 535 -19.07 -13.29 -16.57
CA LEU A 535 -19.76 -13.17 -15.30
C LEU A 535 -21.18 -13.74 -15.43
N PRO A 536 -21.69 -14.44 -14.40
CA PRO A 536 -23.09 -14.86 -14.37
C PRO A 536 -24.01 -13.64 -14.32
N GLN A 537 -25.18 -13.72 -14.95
CA GLN A 537 -26.17 -12.64 -14.90
C GLN A 537 -26.68 -12.37 -13.47
N ASN A 538 -26.81 -13.44 -12.68
CA ASN A 538 -27.19 -13.35 -11.27
C ASN A 538 -26.05 -13.89 -10.41
N ILE A 539 -25.36 -13.00 -9.70
CA ILE A 539 -24.28 -13.35 -8.77
C ILE A 539 -24.90 -13.65 -7.41
N PRO A 540 -24.72 -14.86 -6.85
CA PRO A 540 -25.18 -15.16 -5.49
C PRO A 540 -24.61 -14.19 -4.48
N THR A 541 -25.40 -13.75 -3.50
CA THR A 541 -25.00 -12.73 -2.52
C THR A 541 -23.70 -13.10 -1.80
N GLN A 542 -23.52 -14.37 -1.44
CA GLN A 542 -22.29 -14.87 -0.79
C GLN A 542 -21.02 -14.80 -1.66
N MET A 543 -21.17 -14.60 -2.97
CA MET A 543 -20.05 -14.50 -3.91
C MET A 543 -19.68 -13.05 -4.23
N VAL A 544 -20.53 -12.08 -3.88
CA VAL A 544 -20.33 -10.67 -4.26
C VAL A 544 -19.05 -10.13 -3.62
N GLU A 545 -18.90 -10.24 -2.31
CA GLU A 545 -17.73 -9.74 -1.58
C GLU A 545 -16.42 -10.38 -2.05
N PRO A 546 -16.28 -11.72 -2.10
CA PRO A 546 -15.08 -12.35 -2.65
C PRO A 546 -14.77 -11.94 -4.11
N LEU A 547 -15.81 -11.73 -4.92
CA LEU A 547 -15.64 -11.29 -6.30
C LEU A 547 -15.13 -9.84 -6.37
N LEU A 548 -15.62 -8.97 -5.50
CA LEU A 548 -15.15 -7.59 -5.39
C LEU A 548 -13.71 -7.52 -4.89
N ASP A 549 -13.33 -8.35 -3.92
CA ASP A 549 -11.94 -8.46 -3.45
C ASP A 549 -10.99 -8.85 -4.59
N ASP A 550 -11.36 -9.85 -5.38
CA ASP A 550 -10.58 -10.26 -6.55
C ASP A 550 -10.54 -9.15 -7.63
N LEU A 551 -11.67 -8.43 -7.84
CA LEU A 551 -11.72 -7.29 -8.75
C LEU A 551 -10.80 -6.14 -8.27
N CYS A 552 -10.70 -5.90 -6.98
CA CYS A 552 -9.78 -4.91 -6.42
C CYS A 552 -8.32 -5.22 -6.81
N VAL A 553 -7.90 -6.49 -6.74
CA VAL A 553 -6.56 -6.90 -7.18
C VAL A 553 -6.36 -6.62 -8.67
N PHE A 554 -7.36 -6.96 -9.50
CA PHE A 554 -7.31 -6.68 -10.94
C PHE A 554 -7.26 -5.17 -11.22
N TYR A 555 -8.11 -4.39 -10.56
CA TYR A 555 -8.14 -2.93 -10.69
C TYR A 555 -6.82 -2.28 -10.28
N VAL A 556 -6.23 -2.71 -9.16
CA VAL A 556 -4.90 -2.24 -8.74
C VAL A 556 -3.87 -2.49 -9.83
N ALA A 557 -3.84 -3.70 -10.42
CA ALA A 557 -2.89 -4.01 -11.49
C ALA A 557 -3.04 -3.06 -12.70
N LEU A 558 -4.27 -2.80 -13.15
CA LEU A 558 -4.54 -1.91 -14.28
C LEU A 558 -4.13 -0.46 -14.01
N THR A 559 -4.36 0.03 -12.79
CA THR A 559 -4.11 1.42 -12.41
C THR A 559 -2.66 1.73 -12.07
N ARG A 560 -1.75 0.75 -12.17
CA ARG A 560 -0.29 0.99 -12.03
C ARG A 560 0.30 1.65 -13.28
N ALA A 561 -0.36 1.58 -14.42
CA ALA A 561 0.07 2.23 -15.65
C ALA A 561 -0.17 3.75 -15.56
N LYS A 562 0.77 4.54 -16.10
CA LYS A 562 0.61 5.98 -16.35
C LYS A 562 0.12 6.26 -17.75
N LYS A 563 0.61 5.50 -18.75
CA LYS A 563 0.29 5.68 -20.16
C LYS A 563 -0.70 4.63 -20.67
N GLN A 564 -0.34 3.34 -20.56
CA GLN A 564 -1.16 2.26 -21.11
C GLN A 564 -0.96 0.95 -20.36
N VAL A 565 -2.03 0.22 -20.14
CA VAL A 565 -2.02 -1.17 -19.66
C VAL A 565 -2.30 -2.14 -20.80
N PHE A 566 -1.62 -3.28 -20.76
CA PHE A 566 -1.83 -4.45 -21.60
C PHE A 566 -2.18 -5.62 -20.67
N ILE A 567 -2.96 -6.57 -21.16
CA ILE A 567 -3.19 -7.85 -20.47
C ILE A 567 -2.75 -9.01 -21.33
N SER A 568 -2.38 -10.13 -20.72
CA SER A 568 -2.09 -11.37 -21.45
C SER A 568 -2.71 -12.58 -20.79
N ALA A 569 -2.97 -13.60 -21.60
CA ALA A 569 -3.54 -14.87 -21.17
C ALA A 569 -3.20 -15.98 -22.20
N SER A 570 -3.28 -17.25 -21.75
CA SER A 570 -3.00 -18.41 -22.60
C SER A 570 -4.07 -19.50 -22.53
N GLY A 571 -4.18 -20.28 -23.62
CA GLY A 571 -5.09 -21.42 -23.72
C GLY A 571 -4.60 -22.66 -22.97
N GLU A 572 -3.29 -22.90 -23.00
CA GLU A 572 -2.63 -23.98 -22.26
C GLU A 572 -1.65 -23.39 -21.27
N ARG A 573 -1.69 -23.90 -20.03
CA ARG A 573 -0.85 -23.41 -18.95
C ARG A 573 -0.38 -24.50 -18.00
N TYR A 574 0.67 -24.22 -17.26
CA TYR A 574 1.18 -25.06 -16.19
C TYR A 574 0.90 -24.44 -14.82
N ASN A 575 0.52 -25.26 -13.84
CA ASN A 575 0.48 -24.82 -12.46
C ASN A 575 1.89 -24.84 -11.83
N ALA A 576 2.00 -24.37 -10.59
CA ALA A 576 3.26 -24.37 -9.84
C ALA A 576 3.90 -25.76 -9.66
N ARG A 577 3.12 -26.85 -9.82
CA ARG A 577 3.60 -28.24 -9.75
C ARG A 577 3.95 -28.83 -11.13
N GLY A 578 3.96 -28.00 -12.18
CA GLY A 578 4.26 -28.43 -13.55
C GLY A 578 3.14 -29.24 -14.23
N ARG A 579 1.95 -29.34 -13.65
CA ARG A 579 0.80 -30.00 -14.30
C ARG A 579 0.20 -29.07 -15.35
N GLN A 580 0.07 -29.59 -16.57
CA GLN A 580 -0.56 -28.87 -17.68
C GLN A 580 -2.09 -28.87 -17.56
N PHE A 581 -2.65 -27.72 -17.93
CA PHE A 581 -4.10 -27.51 -18.07
C PHE A 581 -4.36 -26.94 -19.45
N THR A 582 -5.38 -27.45 -20.11
CA THR A 582 -5.88 -26.97 -21.40
C THR A 582 -7.23 -26.30 -21.23
N GLY A 583 -7.62 -25.48 -22.20
CA GLY A 583 -8.91 -24.78 -22.20
C GLY A 583 -8.92 -23.58 -21.25
N GLY A 584 -7.78 -22.93 -21.06
CA GLY A 584 -7.69 -21.63 -20.40
C GLY A 584 -8.61 -20.61 -21.05
N LYS A 585 -9.18 -19.69 -20.24
CA LYS A 585 -10.08 -18.63 -20.70
C LYS A 585 -9.65 -17.31 -20.10
N ILE A 586 -9.75 -16.24 -20.88
CA ILE A 586 -9.57 -14.89 -20.35
C ILE A 586 -10.54 -14.67 -19.19
N CYS A 587 -10.05 -14.12 -18.09
CA CYS A 587 -10.82 -13.84 -16.90
C CYS A 587 -12.00 -12.92 -17.18
N CYS A 588 -13.13 -13.18 -16.51
CA CYS A 588 -14.37 -12.39 -16.65
C CYS A 588 -14.18 -10.90 -16.29
N PHE A 589 -13.22 -10.53 -15.45
CA PHE A 589 -12.93 -9.12 -15.14
C PHE A 589 -12.43 -8.32 -16.33
N ALA A 590 -11.73 -8.93 -17.27
CA ALA A 590 -11.33 -8.30 -18.52
C ALA A 590 -12.48 -8.15 -19.53
N LEU A 591 -13.65 -8.71 -19.23
CA LEU A 591 -14.83 -8.79 -20.10
C LEU A 591 -16.08 -8.20 -19.43
N VAL A 592 -15.91 -7.37 -18.40
CA VAL A 592 -17.01 -6.67 -17.73
C VAL A 592 -17.71 -5.69 -18.69
N ASN A 593 -18.91 -5.28 -18.36
CA ASN A 593 -19.67 -4.34 -19.19
C ASN A 593 -18.85 -3.07 -19.44
N GLY A 594 -18.83 -2.64 -20.72
CA GLY A 594 -18.08 -1.46 -21.16
C GLY A 594 -16.58 -1.70 -21.41
N VAL A 595 -16.09 -2.95 -21.36
CA VAL A 595 -14.70 -3.29 -21.74
C VAL A 595 -14.71 -4.18 -22.99
N ARG A 596 -13.95 -3.77 -24.01
CA ARG A 596 -13.74 -4.51 -25.25
C ARG A 596 -12.27 -4.83 -25.43
N LEU A 597 -11.94 -6.10 -25.55
CA LEU A 597 -10.59 -6.52 -25.86
C LEU A 597 -10.25 -6.23 -27.33
N ILE A 598 -9.05 -5.70 -27.55
CA ILE A 598 -8.44 -5.54 -28.86
C ILE A 598 -7.13 -6.33 -28.93
N ASN A 599 -6.80 -6.89 -30.08
CA ASN A 599 -5.55 -7.60 -30.24
C ASN A 599 -4.37 -6.63 -30.12
N ALA A 600 -3.44 -6.94 -29.19
CA ALA A 600 -2.24 -6.15 -28.95
C ALA A 600 -1.00 -6.67 -29.68
N ALA A 601 -1.09 -7.85 -30.30
CA ALA A 601 0.01 -8.38 -31.11
C ALA A 601 0.30 -7.43 -32.29
N PRO A 602 1.58 -7.15 -32.61
CA PRO A 602 1.91 -6.40 -33.82
C PRO A 602 1.28 -7.10 -35.02
N ASN A 603 0.61 -6.35 -35.89
CA ASN A 603 0.21 -6.90 -37.17
C ASN A 603 1.46 -7.45 -37.84
N LYS A 604 1.56 -8.75 -38.00
CA LYS A 604 2.56 -9.34 -38.91
C LYS A 604 2.21 -8.78 -40.28
N SER A 605 2.87 -7.69 -40.64
CA SER A 605 2.81 -7.13 -41.98
C SER A 605 3.54 -8.13 -42.89
N GLY A 606 2.79 -8.89 -43.67
CA GLY A 606 3.31 -9.73 -44.75
C GLY A 606 2.81 -11.17 -44.68
N ASP A 607 1.59 -11.40 -45.12
CA ASP A 607 1.23 -12.36 -46.16
C ASP A 607 -0.03 -11.88 -46.88
#